data_35b5d55d83818ec97483d5694d84b68e
#
_entry.id   35b5d55d83818ec97483d5694d84b68e
#
_cell.length_a   1.000
_cell.length_b   1.000
_cell.length_c   1.000
_cell.angle_alpha   90.00
_cell.angle_beta   90.00
_cell.angle_gamma   90.00
#
_symmetry.space_group_name_H-M   'P 1'
#
loop_
_entity.id
_entity.type
_entity.pdbx_description
1 polymer ?
#
loop_
_entity_poly.entity_id
_entity_poly.type
_entity_poly.pdbx_seq_one_letter_code
_entity_poly.pdbx_strand_id
1 'polypeptide(L)'
;MSHFLRVAFAALFLIGALQSYPLHAQDYKQIVAAPDRSTVDKDDDNRRQPVRLLEFIAPRSGWKVLDMAAGAGYSTELLARAVAPTGRVFAQHNMPSVMFMQRMKSPAMSNVTDVVARADQLPSSELHDLDLVTFLFGYHDTTYGGIDRTKMNKQLFDSLKPGGTVVIADHSARPEDGALVGSTLHRIAQDTVKKEIEGAGFIFVEEGNFLRHPEDIRTEEIFKNPATVDNFILKFKRP
;
A
#
# COMPACT_ATOMS: atom_id res chain seq x y z
N MET A 1 -76.62 4.48 -26.90
CA MET A 1 -75.86 5.58 -26.24
C MET A 1 -74.93 4.94 -25.28
N SER A 2 -73.66 4.74 -25.65
CA SER A 2 -72.62 4.07 -24.85
C SER A 2 -71.59 5.11 -24.49
N HIS A 3 -71.43 5.36 -23.18
CA HIS A 3 -70.38 6.24 -22.65
C HIS A 3 -69.11 5.45 -22.43
N PHE A 4 -68.08 5.75 -23.19
CA PHE A 4 -66.70 5.28 -22.93
C PHE A 4 -65.98 6.18 -21.87
N LEU A 5 -65.69 5.57 -20.72
CA LEU A 5 -64.91 6.18 -19.64
C LEU A 5 -63.45 6.01 -19.96
N ARG A 6 -62.76 7.11 -20.26
CA ARG A 6 -61.28 7.10 -20.44
C ARG A 6 -60.59 7.26 -19.08
N VAL A 7 -59.94 6.21 -18.63
CA VAL A 7 -59.05 6.26 -17.45
C VAL A 7 -57.68 6.69 -17.92
N ALA A 8 -57.20 7.85 -17.47
CA ALA A 8 -55.82 8.32 -17.69
C ALA A 8 -54.91 7.80 -16.58
N PHE A 9 -53.93 6.96 -16.93
CA PHE A 9 -52.84 6.56 -16.02
C PHE A 9 -51.78 7.66 -16.01
N ALA A 10 -51.62 8.35 -14.89
CA ALA A 10 -50.49 9.25 -14.64
C ALA A 10 -49.32 8.43 -14.10
N ALA A 11 -48.28 8.26 -14.90
CA ALA A 11 -47.02 7.66 -14.45
C ALA A 11 -46.20 8.70 -13.67
N LEU A 12 -46.09 8.51 -12.37
CA LEU A 12 -45.19 9.30 -11.51
C LEU A 12 -43.76 8.79 -11.72
N PHE A 13 -42.91 9.55 -12.43
CA PHE A 13 -41.47 9.33 -12.46
C PHE A 13 -40.87 9.89 -11.18
N LEU A 14 -40.50 9.02 -10.24
CA LEU A 14 -39.62 9.36 -9.12
C LEU A 14 -38.18 9.54 -9.67
N ILE A 15 -37.78 10.78 -9.88
CA ILE A 15 -36.37 11.14 -10.13
C ILE A 15 -35.66 11.07 -8.78
N GLY A 16 -35.04 9.92 -8.51
CA GLY A 16 -34.15 9.78 -7.38
C GLY A 16 -32.93 10.71 -7.58
N ALA A 17 -32.85 11.81 -6.82
CA ALA A 17 -31.68 12.64 -6.77
C ALA A 17 -30.52 11.81 -6.19
N LEU A 18 -29.56 11.42 -7.03
CA LEU A 18 -28.26 10.93 -6.61
C LEU A 18 -27.57 12.07 -5.83
N GLN A 19 -27.70 12.04 -4.51
CA GLN A 19 -26.90 12.92 -3.64
C GLN A 19 -25.44 12.48 -3.78
N SER A 20 -24.69 13.18 -4.61
CA SER A 20 -23.23 13.11 -4.60
C SER A 20 -22.74 13.68 -3.27
N TYR A 21 -22.48 12.80 -2.30
CA TYR A 21 -21.75 13.19 -1.10
C TYR A 21 -20.38 13.69 -1.55
N PRO A 22 -19.94 14.89 -1.12
CA PRO A 22 -18.59 15.34 -1.40
C PRO A 22 -17.64 14.29 -0.81
N LEU A 23 -16.75 13.74 -1.64
CA LEU A 23 -15.63 12.92 -1.15
C LEU A 23 -14.84 13.83 -0.20
N HIS A 24 -15.08 13.71 1.11
CA HIS A 24 -14.25 14.39 2.09
C HIS A 24 -12.82 13.88 1.90
N ALA A 25 -11.92 14.77 1.57
CA ALA A 25 -10.50 14.46 1.58
C ALA A 25 -10.17 13.89 2.96
N GLN A 26 -9.64 12.68 2.98
CA GLN A 26 -9.38 11.97 4.22
C GLN A 26 -8.32 12.74 5.01
N ASP A 27 -8.61 13.05 6.27
CA ASP A 27 -7.66 13.76 7.13
C ASP A 27 -6.61 12.78 7.67
N TYR A 28 -5.56 12.57 6.89
CA TYR A 28 -4.45 11.71 7.28
C TYR A 28 -3.71 12.19 8.53
N LYS A 29 -3.77 13.48 8.84
CA LYS A 29 -3.20 14.03 10.09
C LYS A 29 -3.93 13.48 11.30
N GLN A 30 -5.26 13.37 11.26
CA GLN A 30 -6.04 12.76 12.34
C GLN A 30 -5.74 11.26 12.49
N ILE A 31 -5.54 10.53 11.37
CA ILE A 31 -5.14 9.13 11.40
C ILE A 31 -3.81 8.95 12.11
N VAL A 32 -2.82 9.77 11.76
CA VAL A 32 -1.47 9.73 12.35
C VAL A 32 -1.48 10.19 13.80
N ALA A 33 -2.31 11.18 14.15
CA ALA A 33 -2.43 11.70 15.52
C ALA A 33 -3.29 10.85 16.45
N ALA A 34 -3.82 9.70 15.98
CA ALA A 34 -4.72 8.86 16.78
C ALA A 34 -4.08 8.50 18.14
N PRO A 35 -4.79 8.74 19.28
CA PRO A 35 -4.21 8.63 20.61
C PRO A 35 -3.83 7.19 20.98
N ASP A 36 -4.51 6.21 20.39
CA ASP A 36 -4.34 4.78 20.61
C ASP A 36 -3.22 4.13 19.78
N ARG A 37 -2.49 4.91 18.95
CA ARG A 37 -1.27 4.44 18.29
C ARG A 37 -0.15 4.23 19.30
N SER A 38 0.69 3.22 19.06
CA SER A 38 1.80 2.91 19.97
C SER A 38 2.82 4.06 20.05
N THR A 39 3.48 4.21 21.19
CA THR A 39 4.55 5.20 21.37
C THR A 39 5.73 4.92 20.44
N VAL A 40 6.09 3.64 20.25
CA VAL A 40 7.16 3.22 19.33
C VAL A 40 6.88 3.68 17.90
N ASP A 41 5.63 3.58 17.45
CA ASP A 41 5.26 4.06 16.12
C ASP A 41 5.34 5.60 16.02
N LYS A 42 4.91 6.30 17.07
CA LYS A 42 4.99 7.76 17.13
C LYS A 42 6.43 8.28 17.14
N ASP A 43 7.34 7.57 17.80
CA ASP A 43 8.77 7.87 17.79
C ASP A 43 9.37 7.71 16.37
N ASP A 44 8.87 6.74 15.61
CA ASP A 44 9.26 6.48 14.22
C ASP A 44 8.66 7.46 13.19
N ASP A 45 7.60 8.18 13.54
CA ASP A 45 6.85 9.05 12.62
C ASP A 45 7.73 10.12 11.97
N ASN A 46 8.70 10.66 12.72
CA ASN A 46 9.60 11.68 12.18
C ASN A 46 10.44 11.14 11.00
N ARG A 47 10.92 9.93 11.11
CA ARG A 47 11.70 9.25 10.05
C ARG A 47 10.83 8.76 8.90
N ARG A 48 9.63 8.24 9.19
CA ARG A 48 8.73 7.62 8.22
C ARG A 48 7.80 8.59 7.51
N GLN A 49 7.67 9.83 8.01
CA GLN A 49 6.83 10.88 7.43
C GLN A 49 5.40 10.41 7.09
N PRO A 50 4.64 9.78 8.03
CA PRO A 50 3.43 9.03 7.71
C PRO A 50 2.31 9.85 7.10
N VAL A 51 2.21 11.15 7.42
CA VAL A 51 1.22 12.03 6.79
C VAL A 51 1.53 12.17 5.30
N ARG A 52 2.78 12.49 4.95
CA ARG A 52 3.22 12.64 3.55
C ARG A 52 3.16 11.31 2.80
N LEU A 53 3.47 10.20 3.50
CA LEU A 53 3.33 8.86 2.95
C LEU A 53 1.87 8.56 2.58
N LEU A 54 0.92 8.80 3.48
CA LEU A 54 -0.50 8.61 3.21
C LEU A 54 -1.03 9.57 2.14
N GLU A 55 -0.59 10.83 2.11
CA GLU A 55 -0.92 11.78 1.05
C GLU A 55 -0.43 11.28 -0.32
N PHE A 56 0.78 10.72 -0.39
CA PHE A 56 1.33 10.15 -1.62
C PHE A 56 0.59 8.87 -2.03
N ILE A 57 0.34 7.92 -1.12
CA ILE A 57 -0.40 6.68 -1.39
C ILE A 57 -1.84 7.00 -1.78
N ALA A 58 -2.46 7.96 -1.09
CA ALA A 58 -3.86 8.41 -1.22
C ALA A 58 -4.89 7.28 -1.06
N PRO A 59 -4.81 6.42 -0.02
CA PRO A 59 -5.79 5.37 0.22
C PRO A 59 -7.16 5.98 0.54
N ARG A 60 -8.25 5.30 0.16
CA ARG A 60 -9.61 5.81 0.36
C ARG A 60 -10.46 4.82 1.16
N SER A 61 -11.42 5.36 1.91
CA SER A 61 -12.42 4.54 2.58
C SER A 61 -13.08 3.56 1.61
N GLY A 62 -13.27 2.33 2.04
CA GLY A 62 -13.85 1.25 1.25
C GLY A 62 -12.87 0.48 0.37
N TRP A 63 -11.62 0.91 0.25
CA TRP A 63 -10.64 0.23 -0.59
C TRP A 63 -10.21 -1.13 -0.03
N LYS A 64 -9.88 -2.04 -0.95
CA LYS A 64 -9.17 -3.29 -0.68
C LYS A 64 -7.69 -3.07 -0.94
N VAL A 65 -6.87 -3.27 0.08
CA VAL A 65 -5.43 -3.00 0.04
C VAL A 65 -4.64 -4.26 0.38
N LEU A 66 -3.58 -4.53 -0.36
CA LEU A 66 -2.57 -5.51 0.01
C LEU A 66 -1.32 -4.75 0.48
N ASP A 67 -0.92 -4.99 1.72
CA ASP A 67 0.34 -4.48 2.29
C ASP A 67 1.36 -5.61 2.32
N MET A 68 2.32 -5.56 1.39
CA MET A 68 3.37 -6.56 1.22
C MET A 68 4.47 -6.36 2.26
N ALA A 69 5.02 -7.46 2.78
CA ALA A 69 6.05 -7.46 3.82
C ALA A 69 5.68 -6.58 5.01
N ALA A 70 4.48 -6.76 5.55
CA ALA A 70 3.86 -5.89 6.55
C ALA A 70 4.66 -5.71 7.86
N GLY A 71 5.65 -6.57 8.12
CA GLY A 71 6.59 -6.45 9.24
C GLY A 71 5.91 -6.45 10.60
N ALA A 72 6.10 -5.38 11.38
CA ALA A 72 5.41 -5.17 12.67
C ALA A 72 4.04 -4.48 12.53
N GLY A 73 3.60 -4.17 11.29
CA GLY A 73 2.28 -3.62 11.00
C GLY A 73 2.15 -2.11 11.13
N TYR A 74 3.25 -1.36 11.12
CA TYR A 74 3.22 0.11 11.17
C TYR A 74 2.37 0.71 10.03
N SER A 75 2.71 0.41 8.78
CA SER A 75 1.95 0.85 7.60
C SER A 75 0.58 0.21 7.53
N THR A 76 0.49 -1.07 7.88
CA THR A 76 -0.77 -1.82 7.91
C THR A 76 -1.84 -1.13 8.76
N GLU A 77 -1.49 -0.67 9.98
CA GLU A 77 -2.43 0.02 10.86
C GLU A 77 -2.88 1.36 10.27
N LEU A 78 -1.96 2.15 9.73
CA LEU A 78 -2.30 3.42 9.08
C LEU A 78 -3.23 3.22 7.87
N LEU A 79 -2.95 2.20 7.05
CA LEU A 79 -3.81 1.83 5.93
C LEU A 79 -5.17 1.32 6.39
N ALA A 80 -5.23 0.49 7.45
CA ALA A 80 -6.46 -0.02 8.02
C ALA A 80 -7.38 1.11 8.49
N ARG A 81 -6.83 2.10 9.19
CA ARG A 81 -7.55 3.32 9.60
C ARG A 81 -8.02 4.13 8.39
N ALA A 82 -7.17 4.24 7.37
CA ALA A 82 -7.46 5.01 6.17
C ALA A 82 -8.58 4.39 5.31
N VAL A 83 -8.71 3.08 5.24
CA VAL A 83 -9.75 2.45 4.42
C VAL A 83 -11.04 2.15 5.18
N ALA A 84 -11.04 2.34 6.50
CA ALA A 84 -12.23 2.15 7.33
C ALA A 84 -13.40 3.08 6.92
N PRO A 85 -14.67 2.75 7.24
CA PRO A 85 -15.12 1.55 7.97
C PRO A 85 -15.36 0.32 7.08
N THR A 86 -15.43 0.47 5.76
CA THR A 86 -15.89 -0.59 4.84
C THR A 86 -14.76 -1.25 4.05
N GLY A 87 -13.56 -0.64 4.05
CA GLY A 87 -12.38 -1.18 3.39
C GLY A 87 -11.69 -2.28 4.18
N ARG A 88 -10.77 -2.98 3.52
CA ARG A 88 -10.01 -4.10 4.09
C ARG A 88 -8.55 -4.00 3.72
N VAL A 89 -7.67 -4.39 4.64
CA VAL A 89 -6.24 -4.56 4.39
C VAL A 89 -5.86 -6.03 4.53
N PHE A 90 -5.14 -6.54 3.55
CA PHE A 90 -4.49 -7.85 3.58
C PHE A 90 -3.01 -7.59 3.90
N ALA A 91 -2.54 -8.10 5.03
CA ALA A 91 -1.16 -7.92 5.49
C ALA A 91 -0.36 -9.18 5.19
N GLN A 92 0.55 -9.12 4.20
CA GLN A 92 1.33 -10.29 3.79
C GLN A 92 2.65 -10.37 4.55
N HIS A 93 2.98 -11.59 5.00
CA HIS A 93 4.29 -11.97 5.52
C HIS A 93 4.65 -13.40 5.15
N ASN A 94 5.95 -13.71 5.14
CA ASN A 94 6.40 -15.11 5.13
C ASN A 94 6.09 -15.77 6.48
N MET A 95 6.26 -15.01 7.57
CA MET A 95 5.93 -15.39 8.95
C MET A 95 5.65 -14.11 9.75
N PRO A 96 4.48 -13.99 10.39
CA PRO A 96 4.16 -12.80 11.18
C PRO A 96 5.06 -12.69 12.41
N SER A 97 5.52 -11.48 12.71
CA SER A 97 6.29 -11.19 13.91
C SER A 97 5.41 -11.21 15.15
N VAL A 98 6.01 -11.43 16.33
CA VAL A 98 5.30 -11.33 17.63
C VAL A 98 4.67 -9.95 17.79
N MET A 99 5.35 -8.90 17.34
CA MET A 99 4.84 -7.52 17.39
C MET A 99 3.59 -7.35 16.52
N PHE A 100 3.58 -7.92 15.31
CA PHE A 100 2.41 -7.90 14.44
C PHE A 100 1.23 -8.64 15.06
N MET A 101 1.46 -9.87 15.57
CA MET A 101 0.41 -10.65 16.22
C MET A 101 -0.19 -9.93 17.45
N GLN A 102 0.64 -9.16 18.16
CA GLN A 102 0.17 -8.33 19.26
C GLN A 102 -0.66 -7.14 18.77
N ARG A 103 -0.23 -6.48 17.69
CA ARG A 103 -0.95 -5.37 17.07
C ARG A 103 -2.32 -5.80 16.54
N MET A 104 -2.45 -7.01 16.00
CA MET A 104 -3.72 -7.57 15.52
C MET A 104 -4.82 -7.64 16.60
N LYS A 105 -4.49 -7.53 17.88
CA LYS A 105 -5.46 -7.46 18.98
C LYS A 105 -6.08 -6.06 19.15
N SER A 106 -5.52 -5.04 18.48
CA SER A 106 -6.03 -3.67 18.53
C SER A 106 -7.33 -3.53 17.73
N PRO A 107 -8.33 -2.77 18.22
CA PRO A 107 -9.53 -2.43 17.46
C PRO A 107 -9.23 -1.77 16.10
N ALA A 108 -8.12 -1.03 16.01
CA ALA A 108 -7.67 -0.40 14.75
C ALA A 108 -7.32 -1.40 13.64
N MET A 109 -7.09 -2.67 14.00
CA MET A 109 -6.77 -3.75 13.06
C MET A 109 -7.98 -4.63 12.72
N SER A 110 -9.19 -4.27 13.14
CA SER A 110 -10.40 -5.11 12.98
C SER A 110 -10.77 -5.42 11.52
N ASN A 111 -10.31 -4.60 10.57
CA ASN A 111 -10.50 -4.77 9.13
C ASN A 111 -9.23 -5.31 8.43
N VAL A 112 -8.27 -5.84 9.19
CA VAL A 112 -7.04 -6.45 8.65
C VAL A 112 -7.18 -7.97 8.61
N THR A 113 -6.73 -8.57 7.51
CA THR A 113 -6.59 -10.01 7.34
C THR A 113 -5.10 -10.35 7.22
N ASP A 114 -4.61 -11.24 8.07
CA ASP A 114 -3.24 -11.76 7.99
C ASP A 114 -3.13 -12.77 6.84
N VAL A 115 -2.13 -12.58 5.97
CA VAL A 115 -1.85 -13.44 4.82
C VAL A 115 -0.44 -14.02 4.95
N VAL A 116 -0.35 -15.23 5.48
CA VAL A 116 0.92 -15.95 5.61
C VAL A 116 1.23 -16.69 4.32
N ALA A 117 2.07 -16.11 3.49
CA ALA A 117 2.47 -16.66 2.19
C ALA A 117 3.84 -16.10 1.78
N ARG A 118 4.60 -16.86 0.97
CA ARG A 118 5.78 -16.30 0.29
C ARG A 118 5.35 -15.20 -0.67
N ALA A 119 6.19 -14.19 -0.85
CA ALA A 119 5.89 -13.05 -1.71
C ALA A 119 5.61 -13.45 -3.18
N ASP A 120 6.20 -14.54 -3.67
CA ASP A 120 6.00 -15.09 -5.01
C ASP A 120 4.96 -16.24 -5.07
N GLN A 121 4.17 -16.43 -4.00
CA GLN A 121 3.16 -17.49 -3.87
C GLN A 121 1.88 -16.96 -3.20
N LEU A 122 1.42 -15.79 -3.64
CA LEU A 122 0.23 -15.15 -3.08
C LEU A 122 -1.05 -15.96 -3.40
N PRO A 123 -2.01 -16.04 -2.46
CA PRO A 123 -3.29 -16.74 -2.69
C PRO A 123 -4.20 -15.91 -3.59
N SER A 124 -4.19 -16.17 -4.90
CA SER A 124 -4.96 -15.42 -5.90
C SER A 124 -6.48 -15.50 -5.73
N SER A 125 -6.99 -16.54 -5.07
CA SER A 125 -8.42 -16.68 -4.76
C SER A 125 -8.93 -15.65 -3.75
N GLU A 126 -8.04 -15.08 -2.92
CA GLU A 126 -8.38 -14.09 -1.90
C GLU A 126 -7.95 -12.68 -2.31
N LEU A 127 -6.82 -12.59 -3.02
CA LEU A 127 -6.17 -11.34 -3.42
C LEU A 127 -6.50 -11.00 -4.87
N HIS A 128 -7.70 -10.48 -5.09
CA HIS A 128 -8.17 -10.03 -6.40
C HIS A 128 -9.01 -8.76 -6.28
N ASP A 129 -9.14 -8.03 -7.37
CA ASP A 129 -9.86 -6.75 -7.45
C ASP A 129 -9.42 -5.74 -6.39
N LEU A 130 -8.11 -5.71 -6.11
CA LEU A 130 -7.54 -4.77 -5.18
C LEU A 130 -7.50 -3.36 -5.78
N ASP A 131 -7.68 -2.36 -4.93
CA ASP A 131 -7.53 -0.94 -5.29
C ASP A 131 -6.07 -0.51 -5.24
N LEU A 132 -5.32 -1.07 -4.29
CA LEU A 132 -3.97 -0.64 -3.93
C LEU A 132 -3.13 -1.84 -3.47
N VAL A 133 -1.88 -1.86 -3.90
CA VAL A 133 -0.82 -2.64 -3.27
C VAL A 133 0.22 -1.67 -2.72
N THR A 134 0.67 -1.88 -1.49
CA THR A 134 1.83 -1.21 -0.90
C THR A 134 2.95 -2.21 -0.66
N PHE A 135 4.19 -1.81 -0.94
CA PHE A 135 5.39 -2.57 -0.62
C PHE A 135 6.42 -1.60 -0.04
N LEU A 136 6.38 -1.45 1.28
CA LEU A 136 7.07 -0.37 1.98
C LEU A 136 8.26 -0.91 2.77
N PHE A 137 9.48 -0.60 2.30
CA PHE A 137 10.75 -0.93 2.95
C PHE A 137 11.03 -2.44 3.09
N GLY A 138 10.62 -3.24 2.10
CA GLY A 138 10.82 -4.69 2.13
C GLY A 138 11.02 -5.31 0.74
N TYR A 139 11.00 -4.52 -0.34
CA TYR A 139 11.22 -5.06 -1.68
C TYR A 139 12.65 -5.59 -1.83
N HIS A 140 13.66 -4.94 -1.22
CA HIS A 140 15.05 -5.41 -1.19
C HIS A 140 15.19 -6.81 -0.60
N ASP A 141 14.33 -7.22 0.34
CA ASP A 141 14.34 -8.55 0.94
C ASP A 141 13.98 -9.67 -0.06
N THR A 142 13.33 -9.32 -1.16
CA THR A 142 13.02 -10.27 -2.24
C THR A 142 14.20 -10.59 -3.14
N THR A 143 15.33 -9.92 -2.98
CA THR A 143 16.55 -10.14 -3.78
C THR A 143 17.32 -11.39 -3.35
N TYR A 144 16.97 -11.96 -2.21
CA TYR A 144 17.55 -13.19 -1.68
C TYR A 144 16.45 -14.16 -1.22
N GLY A 145 16.83 -15.32 -0.69
CA GLY A 145 15.86 -16.34 -0.25
C GLY A 145 15.10 -17.04 -1.39
N GLY A 146 15.57 -16.90 -2.65
CA GLY A 146 15.02 -17.61 -3.80
C GLY A 146 13.63 -17.14 -4.23
N ILE A 147 13.28 -15.88 -3.98
CA ILE A 147 12.03 -15.27 -4.46
C ILE A 147 12.11 -15.01 -5.96
N ASP A 148 11.15 -15.52 -6.72
CA ASP A 148 10.93 -15.17 -8.13
C ASP A 148 10.22 -13.82 -8.23
N ARG A 149 11.01 -12.72 -8.35
CA ARG A 149 10.47 -11.36 -8.43
C ARG A 149 9.65 -11.12 -9.69
N THR A 150 9.95 -11.80 -10.81
CA THR A 150 9.13 -11.69 -12.03
C THR A 150 7.73 -12.24 -11.79
N LYS A 151 7.65 -13.43 -11.18
CA LYS A 151 6.38 -14.04 -10.80
C LYS A 151 5.66 -13.21 -9.74
N MET A 152 6.37 -12.74 -8.70
CA MET A 152 5.81 -11.88 -7.67
C MET A 152 5.16 -10.62 -8.26
N ASN A 153 5.89 -9.87 -9.08
CA ASN A 153 5.40 -8.64 -9.69
C ASN A 153 4.21 -8.88 -10.62
N LYS A 154 4.21 -10.03 -11.34
CA LYS A 154 3.05 -10.46 -12.15
C LYS A 154 1.83 -10.75 -11.26
N GLN A 155 2.02 -11.39 -10.10
CA GLN A 155 0.92 -11.64 -9.15
C GLN A 155 0.36 -10.32 -8.58
N LEU A 156 1.23 -9.34 -8.27
CA LEU A 156 0.78 -8.01 -7.85
C LEU A 156 -0.03 -7.32 -8.96
N PHE A 157 0.43 -7.42 -10.21
CA PHE A 157 -0.31 -6.89 -11.35
C PHE A 157 -1.69 -7.53 -11.49
N ASP A 158 -1.76 -8.86 -11.44
CA ASP A 158 -3.01 -9.59 -11.61
C ASP A 158 -4.01 -9.37 -10.47
N SER A 159 -3.52 -9.13 -9.26
CA SER A 159 -4.35 -8.90 -8.08
C SER A 159 -5.08 -7.55 -8.08
N LEU A 160 -4.53 -6.55 -8.77
CA LEU A 160 -5.13 -5.22 -8.86
C LEU A 160 -6.25 -5.18 -9.91
N LYS A 161 -7.26 -4.37 -9.70
CA LYS A 161 -8.23 -4.02 -10.74
C LYS A 161 -7.62 -3.06 -11.77
N PRO A 162 -8.15 -2.98 -13.02
CA PRO A 162 -7.77 -1.92 -13.94
C PRO A 162 -7.86 -0.55 -13.29
N GLY A 163 -6.81 0.26 -13.41
CA GLY A 163 -6.71 1.54 -12.73
C GLY A 163 -6.22 1.49 -11.27
N GLY A 164 -6.10 0.29 -10.69
CA GLY A 164 -5.49 0.11 -9.37
C GLY A 164 -4.00 0.48 -9.35
N THR A 165 -3.46 0.78 -8.17
CA THR A 165 -2.09 1.31 -8.05
C THR A 165 -1.21 0.42 -7.18
N VAL A 166 0.09 0.41 -7.48
CA VAL A 166 1.11 -0.11 -6.58
C VAL A 166 2.04 1.02 -6.15
N VAL A 167 2.32 1.11 -4.85
CA VAL A 167 3.27 2.05 -4.28
C VAL A 167 4.40 1.27 -3.61
N ILE A 168 5.64 1.56 -4.03
CA ILE A 168 6.84 0.92 -3.51
C ILE A 168 7.76 1.98 -2.95
N ALA A 169 8.15 1.83 -1.69
CA ALA A 169 9.22 2.61 -1.09
C ALA A 169 10.31 1.64 -0.62
N ASP A 170 11.57 2.01 -0.81
CA ASP A 170 12.67 1.22 -0.29
C ASP A 170 13.94 2.04 -0.08
N HIS A 171 14.90 1.43 0.59
CA HIS A 171 16.21 1.99 0.89
C HIS A 171 17.08 2.02 -0.37
N SER A 172 17.54 3.21 -0.76
CA SER A 172 18.30 3.40 -2.00
C SER A 172 19.68 2.74 -1.93
N ALA A 173 19.97 1.84 -2.87
CA ALA A 173 21.34 1.45 -3.20
C ALA A 173 21.93 2.41 -4.24
N ARG A 174 23.24 2.31 -4.49
CA ARG A 174 23.86 2.96 -5.64
C ARG A 174 23.36 2.32 -6.93
N PRO A 175 23.26 3.05 -8.05
CA PRO A 175 22.76 2.51 -9.32
C PRO A 175 23.52 1.24 -9.77
N GLU A 176 24.84 1.23 -9.63
CA GLU A 176 25.71 0.12 -10.01
C GLU A 176 25.53 -1.14 -9.17
N ASP A 177 25.03 -1.02 -7.94
CA ASP A 177 24.79 -2.16 -7.05
C ASP A 177 23.50 -2.94 -7.45
N GLY A 178 22.56 -2.29 -8.14
CA GLY A 178 21.33 -2.93 -8.60
C GLY A 178 20.55 -3.59 -7.46
N ALA A 179 20.43 -4.92 -7.54
CA ALA A 179 19.80 -5.76 -6.51
C ALA A 179 20.81 -6.58 -5.67
N LEU A 180 22.11 -6.40 -5.88
CA LEU A 180 23.14 -7.29 -5.33
C LEU A 180 23.38 -7.10 -3.83
N VAL A 181 23.00 -5.95 -3.28
CA VAL A 181 23.28 -5.56 -1.90
C VAL A 181 22.08 -5.71 -0.95
N GLY A 182 20.98 -6.32 -1.43
CA GLY A 182 19.76 -6.49 -0.61
C GLY A 182 20.00 -7.27 0.68
N SER A 183 20.74 -8.37 0.63
CA SER A 183 21.04 -9.20 1.82
C SER A 183 22.15 -8.65 2.72
N THR A 184 22.96 -7.69 2.24
CA THR A 184 24.14 -7.18 2.98
C THR A 184 23.95 -5.77 3.50
N LEU A 185 23.38 -4.88 2.69
CA LEU A 185 23.13 -3.49 3.06
C LEU A 185 21.64 -3.18 3.31
N HIS A 186 20.75 -4.13 3.03
CA HIS A 186 19.29 -3.95 3.04
C HIS A 186 18.83 -2.79 2.13
N ARG A 187 19.41 -2.74 0.91
CA ARG A 187 19.16 -1.69 -0.08
C ARG A 187 18.94 -2.28 -1.46
N ILE A 188 18.24 -1.54 -2.31
CA ILE A 188 18.05 -1.87 -3.72
C ILE A 188 18.11 -0.59 -4.55
N ALA A 189 18.63 -0.66 -5.79
CA ALA A 189 18.63 0.49 -6.67
C ALA A 189 17.23 0.81 -7.20
N GLN A 190 16.85 2.08 -7.15
CA GLN A 190 15.55 2.57 -7.59
C GLN A 190 15.21 2.16 -9.03
N ASP A 191 16.18 2.30 -9.94
CA ASP A 191 16.00 1.96 -11.36
C ASP A 191 15.76 0.46 -11.58
N THR A 192 16.34 -0.39 -10.72
CA THR A 192 16.07 -1.84 -10.74
C THR A 192 14.61 -2.11 -10.42
N VAL A 193 14.09 -1.52 -9.35
CA VAL A 193 12.68 -1.67 -8.96
C VAL A 193 11.76 -1.14 -10.06
N LYS A 194 12.05 0.07 -10.57
CA LYS A 194 11.26 0.67 -11.64
C LYS A 194 11.18 -0.23 -12.86
N LYS A 195 12.31 -0.75 -13.33
CA LYS A 195 12.39 -1.66 -14.48
C LYS A 195 11.61 -2.96 -14.26
N GLU A 196 11.72 -3.55 -13.07
CA GLU A 196 11.04 -4.81 -12.76
C GLU A 196 9.52 -4.64 -12.69
N ILE A 197 9.03 -3.53 -12.13
CA ILE A 197 7.59 -3.24 -12.03
C ILE A 197 7.02 -2.89 -13.41
N GLU A 198 7.69 -2.06 -14.20
CA GLU A 198 7.29 -1.77 -15.58
C GLU A 198 7.32 -3.05 -16.44
N GLY A 199 8.29 -3.93 -16.21
CA GLY A 199 8.39 -5.24 -16.88
C GLY A 199 7.20 -6.18 -16.59
N ALA A 200 6.51 -6.00 -15.47
CA ALA A 200 5.28 -6.74 -15.15
C ALA A 200 4.02 -6.13 -15.82
N GLY A 201 4.14 -5.00 -16.51
CA GLY A 201 3.06 -4.34 -17.26
C GLY A 201 2.48 -3.08 -16.59
N PHE A 202 3.05 -2.65 -15.46
CA PHE A 202 2.64 -1.41 -14.81
C PHE A 202 3.13 -0.18 -15.55
N ILE A 203 2.41 0.93 -15.44
CA ILE A 203 2.80 2.24 -15.96
C ILE A 203 3.27 3.09 -14.78
N PHE A 204 4.48 3.66 -14.88
CA PHE A 204 4.98 4.62 -13.90
C PHE A 204 4.10 5.88 -13.87
N VAL A 205 3.79 6.37 -12.67
CA VAL A 205 2.95 7.55 -12.45
C VAL A 205 3.77 8.71 -11.90
N GLU A 206 4.39 8.51 -10.74
CA GLU A 206 5.14 9.57 -10.06
C GLU A 206 6.14 9.02 -9.04
N GLU A 207 7.08 9.87 -8.67
CA GLU A 207 8.05 9.66 -7.61
C GLU A 207 7.87 10.73 -6.53
N GLY A 208 7.94 10.30 -5.25
CA GLY A 208 7.98 11.20 -4.11
C GLY A 208 9.42 11.49 -3.67
N ASN A 209 9.68 12.72 -3.20
CA ASN A 209 11.01 13.15 -2.77
C ASN A 209 11.14 13.39 -1.26
N PHE A 210 10.08 13.14 -0.49
CA PHE A 210 10.02 13.48 0.93
C PHE A 210 10.78 12.51 1.86
N LEU A 211 11.28 11.40 1.32
CA LEU A 211 12.11 10.42 2.03
C LEU A 211 13.57 10.46 1.57
N ARG A 212 13.93 11.46 0.77
CA ARG A 212 15.29 11.58 0.22
C ARG A 212 16.27 12.15 1.24
N HIS A 213 17.43 11.50 1.30
CA HIS A 213 18.62 11.91 2.05
C HIS A 213 19.82 11.89 1.12
N PRO A 214 20.03 12.93 0.31
CA PRO A 214 21.08 12.94 -0.73
C PRO A 214 22.52 12.87 -0.16
N GLU A 215 22.68 13.14 1.13
CA GLU A 215 23.95 12.99 1.87
C GLU A 215 24.32 11.53 2.17
N ASP A 216 23.38 10.59 2.07
CA ASP A 216 23.64 9.16 2.25
C ASP A 216 24.49 8.62 1.09
N ILE A 217 25.69 8.18 1.40
CA ILE A 217 26.62 7.58 0.41
C ILE A 217 26.22 6.15 -0.01
N ARG A 218 25.25 5.54 0.65
CA ARG A 218 24.61 4.25 0.34
C ARG A 218 25.56 3.05 0.37
N THR A 219 26.62 3.12 1.16
CA THR A 219 27.65 2.05 1.29
C THR A 219 27.57 1.31 2.63
N GLU A 220 26.67 1.72 3.52
CA GLU A 220 26.50 1.14 4.83
C GLU A 220 25.11 0.49 4.99
N GLU A 221 25.07 -0.49 5.91
CA GLU A 221 23.79 -1.07 6.35
C GLU A 221 22.87 0.01 6.92
N ILE A 222 21.58 -0.08 6.60
CA ILE A 222 20.57 0.90 7.03
C ILE A 222 20.43 1.01 8.56
N PHE A 223 20.80 -0.02 9.30
CA PHE A 223 20.65 -0.07 10.76
C PHE A 223 21.69 0.75 11.51
N LYS A 224 22.83 1.12 10.86
CA LYS A 224 23.87 1.92 11.51
C LYS A 224 23.44 3.35 11.81
N ASN A 225 22.73 3.99 10.88
CA ASN A 225 22.19 5.33 11.05
C ASN A 225 20.83 5.48 10.33
N PRO A 226 19.75 4.89 10.88
CA PRO A 226 18.44 4.83 10.21
C PRO A 226 17.85 6.21 9.86
N ALA A 227 18.24 7.26 10.58
CA ALA A 227 17.67 8.60 10.40
C ALA A 227 18.13 9.30 9.12
N THR A 228 19.28 8.88 8.55
CA THR A 228 19.89 9.51 7.37
C THR A 228 19.89 8.61 6.14
N VAL A 229 19.19 7.48 6.18
CA VAL A 229 19.09 6.56 5.05
C VAL A 229 18.29 7.19 3.93
N ASP A 230 18.88 7.29 2.74
CA ASP A 230 18.15 7.71 1.54
C ASP A 230 17.12 6.66 1.12
N ASN A 231 15.90 7.10 0.88
CA ASN A 231 14.83 6.22 0.43
C ASN A 231 14.15 6.81 -0.79
N PHE A 232 13.77 5.95 -1.72
CA PHE A 232 12.89 6.31 -2.82
C PHE A 232 11.46 5.86 -2.52
N ILE A 233 10.49 6.52 -3.15
CA ILE A 233 9.10 6.09 -3.21
C ILE A 233 8.54 6.31 -4.60
N LEU A 234 7.96 5.26 -5.17
CA LEU A 234 7.48 5.20 -6.55
C LEU A 234 6.01 4.76 -6.56
N LYS A 235 5.22 5.38 -7.43
CA LYS A 235 3.84 4.97 -7.69
C LYS A 235 3.70 4.52 -9.13
N PHE A 236 3.02 3.39 -9.32
CA PHE A 236 2.67 2.84 -10.62
C PHE A 236 1.18 2.52 -10.67
N LYS A 237 0.66 2.36 -11.88
CA LYS A 237 -0.74 2.05 -12.14
C LYS A 237 -0.86 0.83 -13.04
N ARG A 238 -1.82 -0.05 -12.75
CA ARG A 238 -2.30 -1.04 -13.70
C ARG A 238 -3.15 -0.34 -14.77
N PRO A 239 -2.83 -0.44 -16.08
CA PRO A 239 -3.63 0.16 -17.15
C PRO A 239 -5.05 -0.38 -17.22
#